data_71c03e0cff9f3f8d31f65bc4a546fe9c
#
_entry.id   71c03e0cff9f3f8d31f65bc4a546fe9c
#
_cell.length_a   1.000
_cell.length_b   1.000
_cell.length_c   1.000
_cell.angle_alpha   90.00
_cell.angle_beta   90.00
_cell.angle_gamma   90.00
#
_symmetry.space_group_name_H-M   'P 1'
#
loop_
_entity.id
_entity.type
_entity.pdbx_description
1 polymer ?
#
loop_
_entity_poly.entity_id
_entity_poly.type
_entity_poly.pdbx_seq_one_letter_code
_entity_poly.pdbx_strand_id
1 'polypeptide(L)'
;MYADPSNSLGDIIRYLNKHGIKHLRGSSWNSARLSDMLRNPVYVEADIDVYNFFKSQGANVYNPASDFTGYNACYLYKGTVSTTRKQCDLTDKEIVLAPHRGFISSSTWLACRIRCLSNRQSTQTCKPKNSWLTGKVKCGNCGYALVIRKAKTKWGRYFVCSQGGHDGNCKGTGCTVYADVLEEYMLNAIRDKLSEFKKLS
;
A
#
# COMPACT_ATOMS: atom_id res chain seq x y z
N MET A 1 15.69 5.49 11.16
CA MET A 1 14.64 6.39 10.59
C MET A 1 13.25 5.75 10.61
N TYR A 2 12.98 4.63 9.92
CA TYR A 2 11.60 4.11 9.84
C TYR A 2 11.07 3.48 11.13
N ALA A 3 11.93 2.97 12.00
CA ALA A 3 11.53 2.51 13.34
C ALA A 3 10.99 3.64 14.23
N ASP A 4 11.39 4.87 13.93
CA ASP A 4 10.87 6.07 14.58
C ASP A 4 9.47 6.42 13.99
N PRO A 5 8.41 6.49 14.81
CA PRO A 5 7.05 6.79 14.36
C PRO A 5 6.89 8.16 13.69
N SER A 6 7.75 9.11 13.97
CA SER A 6 7.69 10.47 13.39
C SER A 6 7.98 10.50 11.88
N ASN A 7 8.71 9.51 11.36
CA ASN A 7 9.13 9.47 9.97
C ASN A 7 8.22 8.59 9.11
N SER A 8 7.60 9.14 8.09
CA SER A 8 6.88 8.36 7.10
C SER A 8 7.81 7.76 6.03
N LEU A 9 7.34 6.75 5.27
CA LEU A 9 8.08 6.26 4.09
C LEU A 9 8.39 7.39 3.10
N GLY A 10 7.46 8.34 2.94
CA GLY A 10 7.65 9.49 2.06
C GLY A 10 8.78 10.42 2.51
N ASP A 11 8.92 10.64 3.82
CA ASP A 11 10.00 11.46 4.37
C ASP A 11 11.37 10.84 4.12
N ILE A 12 11.47 9.53 4.35
CA ILE A 12 12.70 8.77 4.11
C ILE A 12 13.06 8.77 2.63
N ILE A 13 12.11 8.57 1.74
CA ILE A 13 12.33 8.60 0.30
C ILE A 13 12.84 9.96 -0.15
N ARG A 14 12.24 11.04 0.34
CA ARG A 14 12.69 12.40 0.05
C ARG A 14 14.10 12.63 0.54
N TYR A 15 14.41 12.17 1.74
CA TYR A 15 15.76 12.25 2.31
C TYR A 15 16.77 11.50 1.43
N LEU A 16 16.54 10.23 1.12
CA LEU A 16 17.45 9.41 0.32
C LEU A 16 17.69 10.00 -1.07
N ASN A 17 16.61 10.39 -1.75
CA ASN A 17 16.71 10.97 -3.10
C ASN A 17 17.40 12.34 -3.08
N LYS A 18 17.15 13.18 -2.08
CA LYS A 18 17.80 14.48 -1.93
C LYS A 18 19.31 14.37 -1.70
N HIS A 19 19.75 13.33 -0.94
CA HIS A 19 21.16 13.09 -0.67
C HIS A 19 21.86 12.23 -1.75
N GLY A 20 21.20 11.99 -2.86
CA GLY A 20 21.78 11.23 -3.98
C GLY A 20 21.99 9.75 -3.69
N ILE A 21 21.45 9.23 -2.58
CA ILE A 21 21.55 7.81 -2.23
C ILE A 21 20.64 7.04 -3.18
N LYS A 22 21.23 6.24 -4.06
CA LYS A 22 20.50 5.49 -5.08
C LYS A 22 20.18 4.07 -4.62
N HIS A 23 19.09 3.53 -5.12
CA HIS A 23 18.78 2.11 -5.03
C HIS A 23 19.66 1.33 -6.03
N LEU A 24 19.64 0.00 -5.93
CA LEU A 24 20.34 -0.88 -6.87
C LEU A 24 20.14 -0.43 -8.33
N ARG A 25 21.22 -0.52 -9.14
CA ARG A 25 21.26 -0.08 -10.54
C ARG A 25 20.99 1.42 -10.74
N GLY A 26 21.32 2.25 -9.76
CA GLY A 26 21.24 3.70 -9.89
C GLY A 26 19.84 4.31 -9.93
N SER A 27 18.78 3.51 -9.72
CA SER A 27 17.41 4.00 -9.74
C SER A 27 17.06 4.81 -8.47
N SER A 28 16.10 5.72 -8.57
CA SER A 28 15.59 6.47 -7.42
C SER A 28 14.71 5.61 -6.51
N TRP A 29 14.66 5.98 -5.23
CA TRP A 29 13.80 5.35 -4.24
C TRP A 29 12.33 5.68 -4.49
N ASN A 30 11.48 4.69 -4.26
CA ASN A 30 10.03 4.84 -4.20
C ASN A 30 9.46 4.00 -3.05
N SER A 31 8.18 4.18 -2.73
CA SER A 31 7.53 3.53 -1.58
C SER A 31 7.54 2.00 -1.66
N ALA A 32 7.42 1.44 -2.85
CA ALA A 32 7.43 -0.01 -3.02
C ALA A 32 8.81 -0.59 -2.70
N ARG A 33 9.87 -0.04 -3.29
CA ARG A 33 11.25 -0.48 -3.07
C ARG A 33 11.69 -0.35 -1.62
N LEU A 34 11.38 0.79 -1.00
CA LEU A 34 11.72 1.01 0.40
C LEU A 34 10.95 0.05 1.32
N SER A 35 9.66 -0.14 1.08
CA SER A 35 8.84 -1.09 1.84
C SER A 35 9.31 -2.54 1.67
N ASP A 36 9.73 -2.93 0.47
CA ASP A 36 10.26 -4.28 0.22
C ASP A 36 11.59 -4.50 0.96
N MET A 37 12.47 -3.51 0.95
CA MET A 37 13.74 -3.57 1.68
C MET A 37 13.53 -3.69 3.18
N LEU A 38 12.64 -2.87 3.77
CA LEU A 38 12.35 -2.89 5.21
C LEU A 38 11.72 -4.19 5.69
N ARG A 39 11.04 -4.89 4.79
CA ARG A 39 10.40 -6.19 5.08
C ARG A 39 11.31 -7.39 4.86
N ASN A 40 12.42 -7.20 4.19
CA ASN A 40 13.29 -8.30 3.84
C ASN A 40 14.10 -8.79 5.05
N PRO A 41 13.96 -10.05 5.48
CA PRO A 41 14.67 -10.57 6.65
C PRO A 41 16.14 -10.91 6.36
N VAL A 42 16.61 -10.70 5.13
CA VAL A 42 18.01 -10.94 4.76
C VAL A 42 19.01 -10.03 5.50
N TYR A 43 18.51 -9.00 6.16
CA TYR A 43 19.33 -8.03 6.88
C TYR A 43 19.33 -8.21 8.39
N VAL A 44 18.37 -8.98 8.95
CA VAL A 44 18.15 -9.04 10.39
C VAL A 44 19.13 -10.01 11.08
N GLU A 45 19.61 -9.64 12.25
CA GLU A 45 20.23 -10.57 13.19
C GLU A 45 19.11 -11.40 13.83
N ALA A 46 18.90 -12.62 13.28
CA ALA A 46 17.75 -13.44 13.61
C ALA A 46 17.92 -14.13 14.96
N ASP A 47 17.25 -13.62 15.96
CA ASP A 47 17.15 -14.17 17.30
C ASP A 47 15.79 -14.85 17.55
N ILE A 48 15.55 -15.27 18.78
CA ILE A 48 14.32 -15.93 19.19
C ILE A 48 13.07 -15.06 18.96
N ASP A 49 13.17 -13.74 19.03
CA ASP A 49 12.04 -12.84 18.81
C ASP A 49 11.64 -12.85 17.33
N VAL A 50 12.62 -12.89 16.43
CA VAL A 50 12.38 -13.03 14.97
C VAL A 50 11.75 -14.39 14.67
N TYR A 51 12.21 -15.48 15.29
CA TYR A 51 11.60 -16.81 15.17
C TYR A 51 10.12 -16.79 15.59
N ASN A 52 9.84 -16.26 16.79
CA ASN A 52 8.49 -16.16 17.33
C ASN A 52 7.58 -15.30 16.46
N PHE A 53 8.12 -14.20 15.93
CA PHE A 53 7.40 -13.35 15.00
C PHE A 53 6.97 -14.14 13.75
N PHE A 54 7.86 -14.86 13.09
CA PHE A 54 7.50 -15.64 11.90
C PHE A 54 6.47 -16.74 12.21
N LYS A 55 6.63 -17.46 13.32
CA LYS A 55 5.65 -18.46 13.76
C LYS A 55 4.28 -17.85 14.03
N SER A 56 4.22 -16.71 14.70
CA SER A 56 2.95 -16.01 14.97
C SER A 56 2.23 -15.53 13.72
N GLN A 57 2.98 -15.30 12.64
CA GLN A 57 2.43 -14.89 11.34
C GLN A 57 2.07 -16.10 10.43
N GLY A 58 2.17 -17.33 10.93
CA GLY A 58 1.82 -18.53 10.18
C GLY A 58 2.86 -18.98 9.16
N ALA A 59 4.11 -18.54 9.29
CA ALA A 59 5.20 -18.97 8.42
C ALA A 59 5.74 -20.34 8.83
N ASN A 60 6.19 -21.11 7.85
CA ASN A 60 6.90 -22.37 8.04
C ASN A 60 8.39 -22.10 8.28
N VAL A 61 8.83 -22.19 9.54
CA VAL A 61 10.24 -22.01 9.89
C VAL A 61 10.88 -23.38 9.98
N TYR A 62 11.89 -23.64 9.13
CA TYR A 62 12.53 -24.95 9.03
C TYR A 62 13.60 -25.20 10.09
N ASN A 63 14.33 -24.17 10.47
CA ASN A 63 15.35 -24.29 11.51
C ASN A 63 14.71 -24.34 12.89
N PRO A 64 15.25 -25.11 13.85
CA PRO A 64 14.79 -25.12 15.24
C PRO A 64 15.06 -23.77 15.91
N ALA A 65 14.29 -23.46 16.95
CA ALA A 65 14.40 -22.20 17.67
C ALA A 65 15.80 -21.96 18.29
N SER A 66 16.50 -23.06 18.65
CA SER A 66 17.87 -23.03 19.20
C SER A 66 18.90 -22.40 18.26
N ASP A 67 18.67 -22.47 16.95
CA ASP A 67 19.59 -21.95 15.95
C ASP A 67 19.48 -20.43 15.76
N PHE A 68 18.41 -19.84 16.27
CA PHE A 68 18.16 -18.39 16.20
C PHE A 68 18.94 -17.66 17.29
N THR A 69 20.24 -17.60 17.13
CA THR A 69 21.20 -17.04 18.10
C THR A 69 21.42 -15.54 17.96
N GLY A 70 20.79 -14.88 16.99
CA GLY A 70 21.03 -13.47 16.68
C GLY A 70 22.26 -13.21 15.79
N TYR A 71 22.87 -14.27 15.23
CA TYR A 71 24.04 -14.11 14.35
C TYR A 71 23.66 -14.15 12.87
N ASN A 72 22.94 -15.20 12.47
CA ASN A 72 22.55 -15.40 11.08
C ASN A 72 21.36 -14.53 10.69
N ALA A 73 21.26 -14.16 9.41
CA ALA A 73 20.07 -13.58 8.83
C ALA A 73 19.05 -14.67 8.44
N CYS A 74 17.93 -14.27 7.80
CA CYS A 74 16.95 -15.21 7.27
C CYS A 74 16.72 -15.04 5.79
N TYR A 75 16.43 -16.13 5.10
CA TYR A 75 15.82 -16.12 3.77
C TYR A 75 14.32 -16.36 3.87
N LEU A 76 13.57 -15.60 3.10
CA LEU A 76 12.13 -15.74 2.93
C LEU A 76 11.83 -16.21 1.51
N TYR A 77 11.32 -17.43 1.38
CA TYR A 77 10.85 -17.99 0.13
C TYR A 77 9.36 -17.78 -0.01
N LYS A 78 8.96 -17.10 -1.09
CA LYS A 78 7.57 -16.65 -1.30
C LYS A 78 6.74 -17.62 -2.14
N GLY A 79 7.31 -18.71 -2.62
CA GLY A 79 6.70 -19.57 -3.62
C GLY A 79 6.57 -18.87 -4.99
N THR A 80 6.05 -19.60 -5.98
CA THR A 80 6.00 -19.16 -7.39
C THR A 80 4.82 -18.23 -7.73
N VAL A 81 3.82 -18.11 -6.87
CA VAL A 81 2.60 -17.34 -7.21
C VAL A 81 2.36 -16.22 -6.23
N SER A 82 2.61 -15.00 -6.68
CA SER A 82 2.17 -13.81 -5.98
C SER A 82 1.69 -12.76 -6.96
N THR A 83 0.39 -12.72 -7.16
CA THR A 83 -0.29 -11.68 -7.96
C THR A 83 -0.64 -10.43 -7.15
N THR A 84 -0.53 -10.47 -5.84
CA THR A 84 -0.85 -9.33 -4.96
C THR A 84 0.34 -8.43 -4.73
N ARG A 85 0.20 -7.17 -5.08
CA ARG A 85 1.22 -6.11 -5.03
C ARG A 85 1.77 -5.84 -3.61
N LYS A 86 1.11 -6.30 -2.55
CA LYS A 86 1.52 -6.16 -1.15
C LYS A 86 1.34 -7.46 -0.40
N GLN A 87 2.35 -8.32 -0.48
CA GLN A 87 2.37 -9.48 0.41
C GLN A 87 2.96 -9.11 1.76
N CYS A 88 2.09 -8.67 2.64
CA CYS A 88 2.41 -8.62 4.07
C CYS A 88 2.12 -9.95 4.76
N ASP A 89 1.32 -10.79 4.14
CA ASP A 89 0.94 -12.11 4.62
C ASP A 89 2.13 -13.07 4.52
N LEU A 90 2.45 -13.70 5.63
CA LEU A 90 3.50 -14.69 5.76
C LEU A 90 2.96 -16.11 5.90
N THR A 91 1.64 -16.29 5.85
CA THR A 91 1.01 -17.63 5.91
C THR A 91 1.58 -18.50 4.81
N ASP A 92 1.98 -19.70 5.17
CA ASP A 92 2.60 -20.70 4.28
C ASP A 92 3.87 -20.25 3.56
N LYS A 93 4.52 -19.18 4.02
CA LYS A 93 5.84 -18.80 3.53
C LYS A 93 6.93 -19.55 4.26
N GLU A 94 7.98 -19.89 3.54
CA GLU A 94 9.10 -20.67 4.07
C GLU A 94 10.21 -19.74 4.56
N ILE A 95 10.67 -19.98 5.78
CA ILE A 95 11.76 -19.24 6.42
C ILE A 95 12.89 -20.23 6.73
N VAL A 96 14.09 -19.85 6.32
CA VAL A 96 15.32 -20.61 6.57
C VAL A 96 16.40 -19.62 7.03
N LEU A 97 17.24 -20.02 7.98
CA LEU A 97 18.42 -19.23 8.37
C LEU A 97 19.40 -19.13 7.19
N ALA A 98 19.88 -17.92 6.96
CA ALA A 98 20.86 -17.66 5.94
C ALA A 98 22.27 -17.97 6.44
N PRO A 99 23.22 -18.36 5.57
CA PRO A 99 24.59 -18.64 5.98
C PRO A 99 25.39 -17.37 6.32
N HIS A 100 24.90 -16.19 5.93
CA HIS A 100 25.56 -14.92 6.21
C HIS A 100 25.04 -14.28 7.50
N ARG A 101 25.87 -13.44 8.08
CA ARG A 101 25.52 -12.67 9.27
C ARG A 101 24.52 -11.57 8.96
N GLY A 102 23.50 -11.41 9.85
CA GLY A 102 22.67 -10.20 9.90
C GLY A 102 23.48 -8.99 10.36
N PHE A 103 22.96 -7.79 10.12
CA PHE A 103 23.60 -6.54 10.56
C PHE A 103 22.58 -5.49 11.09
N ILE A 104 21.31 -5.83 11.07
CA ILE A 104 20.24 -5.03 11.68
C ILE A 104 19.72 -5.78 12.90
N SER A 105 19.74 -5.14 14.07
CA SER A 105 19.21 -5.75 15.29
C SER A 105 17.76 -6.20 15.11
N SER A 106 17.39 -7.33 15.71
CA SER A 106 16.03 -7.90 15.69
C SER A 106 14.98 -6.87 16.12
N SER A 107 15.24 -6.14 17.20
CA SER A 107 14.33 -5.10 17.71
C SER A 107 14.03 -4.00 16.68
N THR A 108 15.06 -3.49 16.01
CA THR A 108 14.91 -2.46 14.97
C THR A 108 14.15 -3.00 13.75
N TRP A 109 14.50 -4.21 13.31
CA TRP A 109 13.84 -4.81 12.17
C TRP A 109 12.37 -5.14 12.46
N LEU A 110 12.07 -5.72 13.63
CA LEU A 110 10.71 -6.03 14.07
C LEU A 110 9.85 -4.77 14.18
N ALA A 111 10.37 -3.68 14.74
CA ALA A 111 9.66 -2.40 14.77
C ALA A 111 9.28 -1.92 13.37
N CYS A 112 10.20 -1.99 12.41
CA CYS A 112 9.93 -1.66 11.02
C CYS A 112 8.91 -2.62 10.38
N ARG A 113 9.03 -3.91 10.65
CA ARG A 113 8.19 -4.96 10.07
C ARG A 113 6.74 -4.86 10.56
N ILE A 114 6.54 -4.72 11.87
CA ILE A 114 5.23 -4.55 12.50
C ILE A 114 4.56 -3.27 11.98
N ARG A 115 5.33 -2.19 11.88
CA ARG A 115 4.82 -0.95 11.30
C ARG A 115 4.42 -1.10 9.83
N CYS A 116 5.16 -1.88 9.04
CA CYS A 116 4.77 -2.21 7.67
C CYS A 116 3.48 -3.03 7.59
N LEU A 117 3.21 -3.91 8.57
CA LEU A 117 1.96 -4.68 8.65
C LEU A 117 0.76 -3.78 8.99
N SER A 118 0.95 -2.84 9.93
CA SER A 118 -0.10 -1.88 10.33
C SER A 118 -0.33 -0.78 9.29
N ASN A 119 0.64 -0.53 8.42
CA ASN A 119 0.57 0.47 7.37
C ASN A 119 -0.33 -0.02 6.20
N ARG A 120 -1.57 -0.30 6.50
CA ARG A 120 -2.59 -0.36 5.44
C ARG A 120 -2.53 0.99 4.72
N GLN A 121 -2.64 0.98 3.39
CA GLN A 121 -2.91 2.23 2.68
C GLN A 121 -4.09 2.86 3.38
N SER A 122 -3.83 3.89 4.17
CA SER A 122 -4.91 4.62 4.81
C SER A 122 -5.84 5.03 3.69
N THR A 123 -7.05 4.54 3.73
CA THR A 123 -8.15 5.15 3.01
C THR A 123 -7.96 6.64 3.25
N GLN A 124 -7.81 7.39 2.18
CA GLN A 124 -7.55 8.83 2.25
C GLN A 124 -8.54 9.44 3.23
N THR A 125 -8.09 9.71 4.46
CA THR A 125 -8.90 10.31 5.52
C THR A 125 -9.09 11.82 5.30
N CYS A 126 -8.47 12.37 4.26
CA CYS A 126 -8.70 13.73 3.84
C CYS A 126 -10.15 13.88 3.38
N LYS A 127 -10.90 14.75 4.07
CA LYS A 127 -12.21 15.19 3.59
C LYS A 127 -12.06 15.62 2.12
N PRO A 128 -12.86 15.09 1.21
CA PRO A 128 -12.73 15.40 -0.20
C PRO A 128 -12.97 16.88 -0.41
N LYS A 129 -11.91 17.61 -0.81
CA LYS A 129 -11.96 19.09 -1.01
C LYS A 129 -12.80 19.50 -2.21
N ASN A 130 -12.96 18.62 -3.19
CA ASN A 130 -13.54 18.97 -4.49
C ASN A 130 -14.88 18.30 -4.77
N SER A 131 -15.20 17.16 -4.16
CA SER A 131 -16.47 16.46 -4.27
C SER A 131 -16.57 15.39 -3.20
N TRP A 132 -17.74 15.24 -2.60
CA TRP A 132 -18.03 14.17 -1.64
C TRP A 132 -18.06 12.76 -2.28
N LEU A 133 -18.19 12.70 -3.60
CA LEU A 133 -18.13 11.47 -4.40
C LEU A 133 -16.71 10.99 -4.69
N THR A 134 -15.68 11.75 -4.32
CA THR A 134 -14.28 11.37 -4.56
C THR A 134 -13.96 10.00 -3.94
N GLY A 135 -13.44 9.08 -4.75
CA GLY A 135 -13.11 7.71 -4.35
C GLY A 135 -14.28 6.74 -4.25
N LYS A 136 -15.52 7.19 -4.46
CA LYS A 136 -16.73 6.37 -4.37
C LYS A 136 -17.27 5.94 -5.72
N VAL A 137 -17.04 6.73 -6.77
CA VAL A 137 -17.50 6.46 -8.13
C VAL A 137 -16.46 5.76 -8.96
N LYS A 138 -16.92 4.81 -9.78
CA LYS A 138 -16.08 4.02 -10.66
C LYS A 138 -16.52 4.20 -12.11
N CYS A 139 -15.58 4.01 -13.02
CA CYS A 139 -15.86 4.00 -14.44
C CYS A 139 -16.69 2.75 -14.81
N GLY A 140 -17.85 2.94 -15.43
CA GLY A 140 -18.71 1.84 -15.86
C GLY A 140 -18.09 0.94 -16.95
N ASN A 141 -17.08 1.44 -17.66
CA ASN A 141 -16.43 0.72 -18.74
C ASN A 141 -15.24 -0.15 -18.28
N CYS A 142 -14.40 0.35 -17.37
CA CYS A 142 -13.19 -0.36 -16.93
C CYS A 142 -13.13 -0.64 -15.42
N GLY A 143 -14.11 -0.20 -14.62
CA GLY A 143 -14.17 -0.43 -13.19
C GLY A 143 -13.19 0.39 -12.34
N TYR A 144 -12.28 1.16 -12.95
CA TYR A 144 -11.33 2.01 -12.23
C TYR A 144 -12.01 3.25 -11.64
N ALA A 145 -11.39 3.81 -10.59
CA ALA A 145 -11.93 4.99 -9.94
C ALA A 145 -12.01 6.19 -10.88
N LEU A 146 -13.10 6.96 -10.77
CA LEU A 146 -13.16 8.29 -11.36
C LEU A 146 -12.43 9.29 -10.47
N VAL A 147 -11.56 10.09 -11.07
CA VAL A 147 -10.82 11.16 -10.40
C VAL A 147 -11.40 12.51 -10.76
N ILE A 148 -11.49 13.39 -9.76
CA ILE A 148 -12.01 14.73 -9.97
C ILE A 148 -10.89 15.68 -10.43
N ARG A 149 -11.17 16.47 -11.43
CA ARG A 149 -10.30 17.54 -11.93
C ARG A 149 -11.03 18.89 -11.91
N LYS A 150 -10.26 19.96 -11.81
CA LYS A 150 -10.77 21.34 -11.94
C LYS A 150 -10.40 21.86 -13.32
N ALA A 151 -11.40 22.35 -14.06
CA ALA A 151 -11.13 23.13 -15.23
C ALA A 151 -10.72 24.56 -14.82
N LYS A 152 -9.79 25.15 -15.56
CA LYS A 152 -9.45 26.57 -15.41
C LYS A 152 -10.54 27.50 -15.99
N THR A 153 -11.50 26.91 -16.68
CA THR A 153 -12.57 27.58 -17.40
C THR A 153 -13.90 27.53 -16.62
N LYS A 154 -14.94 28.21 -17.15
CA LYS A 154 -16.32 28.31 -16.65
C LYS A 154 -16.98 26.97 -16.24
N TRP A 155 -16.42 25.84 -16.67
CA TRP A 155 -17.00 24.49 -16.49
C TRP A 155 -16.71 23.81 -15.13
N GLY A 156 -15.94 24.43 -14.27
CA GLY A 156 -15.80 24.01 -12.88
C GLY A 156 -15.13 22.66 -12.67
N ARG A 157 -15.79 21.78 -11.91
CA ARG A 157 -15.29 20.47 -11.48
C ARG A 157 -15.88 19.36 -12.35
N TYR A 158 -15.05 18.38 -12.70
CA TYR A 158 -15.50 17.25 -13.52
C TYR A 158 -14.77 15.95 -13.15
N PHE A 159 -15.44 14.82 -13.34
CA PHE A 159 -14.88 13.50 -13.16
C PHE A 159 -14.37 12.93 -14.48
N VAL A 160 -13.21 12.28 -14.43
CA VAL A 160 -12.62 11.52 -15.54
C VAL A 160 -12.13 10.16 -15.05
N CYS A 161 -12.11 9.19 -15.94
CA CYS A 161 -11.54 7.88 -15.62
C CYS A 161 -10.04 7.99 -15.35
N SER A 162 -9.55 7.40 -14.25
CA SER A 162 -8.12 7.40 -13.91
C SER A 162 -7.25 6.69 -14.96
N GLN A 163 -7.80 5.73 -15.68
CA GLN A 163 -7.10 5.03 -16.77
C GLN A 163 -7.21 5.75 -18.13
N GLY A 164 -8.22 6.59 -18.30
CA GLY A 164 -8.42 7.30 -19.57
C GLY A 164 -7.41 8.41 -19.84
N GLY A 165 -6.70 8.86 -18.81
CA GLY A 165 -5.74 9.96 -18.91
C GLY A 165 -4.27 9.57 -19.09
N HIS A 166 -3.92 8.30 -18.85
CA HIS A 166 -2.51 7.87 -18.85
C HIS A 166 -2.09 7.02 -20.05
N ASP A 167 -2.91 6.07 -20.49
CA ASP A 167 -2.45 5.09 -21.49
C ASP A 167 -3.48 4.76 -22.57
N GLY A 168 -4.58 5.49 -22.65
CA GLY A 168 -5.64 5.22 -23.64
C GLY A 168 -6.35 3.86 -23.49
N ASN A 169 -6.09 3.16 -22.39
CA ASN A 169 -6.56 1.78 -22.18
C ASN A 169 -8.05 1.68 -21.80
N CYS A 170 -8.69 2.81 -21.50
CA CYS A 170 -10.14 2.82 -21.25
C CYS A 170 -10.89 3.28 -22.50
N LYS A 171 -11.73 2.43 -23.08
CA LYS A 171 -12.62 2.79 -24.20
C LYS A 171 -13.62 3.91 -23.87
N GLY A 172 -13.78 4.27 -22.59
CA GLY A 172 -14.50 5.45 -22.12
C GLY A 172 -13.65 6.72 -22.08
N THR A 173 -12.52 6.77 -22.78
CA THR A 173 -11.69 7.97 -22.94
C THR A 173 -12.50 9.06 -23.61
N GLY A 174 -12.56 10.23 -22.97
CA GLY A 174 -13.37 11.36 -23.44
C GLY A 174 -14.70 11.54 -22.70
N CYS A 175 -15.18 10.55 -21.95
CA CYS A 175 -16.36 10.75 -21.10
C CYS A 175 -15.99 11.59 -19.87
N THR A 176 -16.38 12.85 -19.93
CA THR A 176 -16.29 13.78 -18.83
C THR A 176 -17.67 13.96 -18.22
N VAL A 177 -17.81 13.74 -16.91
CA VAL A 177 -19.04 13.99 -16.18
C VAL A 177 -18.84 15.17 -15.26
N TYR A 178 -19.66 16.20 -15.38
CA TYR A 178 -19.60 17.36 -14.48
C TYR A 178 -19.96 16.95 -13.06
N ALA A 179 -19.17 17.42 -12.10
CA ALA A 179 -19.32 17.00 -10.71
C ALA A 179 -20.68 17.41 -10.13
N ASP A 180 -21.15 18.60 -10.46
CA ASP A 180 -22.41 19.14 -9.95
C ASP A 180 -23.60 18.30 -10.44
N VAL A 181 -23.62 17.90 -11.71
CA VAL A 181 -24.66 17.04 -12.29
C VAL A 181 -24.66 15.65 -11.63
N LEU A 182 -23.48 15.06 -11.45
CA LEU A 182 -23.35 13.74 -10.83
C LEU A 182 -23.72 13.79 -9.34
N GLU A 183 -23.34 14.85 -8.63
CA GLU A 183 -23.65 15.05 -7.22
C GLU A 183 -25.19 15.19 -7.01
N GLU A 184 -25.86 15.96 -7.86
CA GLU A 184 -27.30 16.12 -7.82
C GLU A 184 -28.03 14.80 -8.14
N TYR A 185 -27.63 14.10 -9.18
CA TYR A 185 -28.18 12.78 -9.52
C TYR A 185 -28.04 11.80 -8.35
N MET A 186 -26.87 11.73 -7.73
CA MET A 186 -26.64 10.82 -6.60
C MET A 186 -27.43 11.21 -5.36
N LEU A 187 -27.60 12.49 -5.08
CA LEU A 187 -28.44 12.96 -3.98
C LEU A 187 -29.89 12.57 -4.18
N ASN A 188 -30.41 12.73 -5.39
CA ASN A 188 -31.80 12.35 -5.70
C ASN A 188 -31.98 10.82 -5.58
N ALA A 189 -31.06 10.03 -6.13
CA ALA A 189 -31.09 8.56 -5.96
C ALA A 189 -31.05 8.10 -4.50
N ILE A 190 -30.27 8.78 -3.65
CA ILE A 190 -30.25 8.50 -2.20
C ILE A 190 -31.57 8.87 -1.54
N ARG A 191 -32.17 10.01 -1.88
CA ARG A 191 -33.47 10.44 -1.36
C ARG A 191 -34.58 9.45 -1.71
N ASP A 192 -34.59 9.00 -2.96
CA ASP A 192 -35.56 8.01 -3.45
C ASP A 192 -35.43 6.70 -2.67
N LYS A 193 -34.22 6.20 -2.50
CA LYS A 193 -33.97 5.00 -1.69
C LYS A 193 -34.37 5.15 -0.23
N LEU A 194 -34.06 6.28 0.39
CA LEU A 194 -34.50 6.56 1.78
C LEU A 194 -36.02 6.65 1.90
N SER A 195 -36.72 7.18 0.88
CA SER A 195 -38.18 7.23 0.87
C SER A 195 -38.84 5.83 0.74
N GLU A 196 -38.18 4.93 -0.02
CA GLU A 196 -38.60 3.53 -0.09
C GLU A 196 -38.51 2.83 1.28
N PHE A 197 -37.41 3.05 2.03
CA PHE A 197 -37.26 2.47 3.38
C PHE A 197 -38.31 2.99 4.38
N LYS A 198 -38.67 4.27 4.31
CA LYS A 198 -39.71 4.83 5.18
C LYS A 198 -41.11 4.28 4.90
N LYS A 199 -41.36 3.71 3.73
CA LYS A 199 -42.64 3.06 3.37
C LYS A 199 -42.71 1.61 3.86
N LEU A 200 -41.59 1.04 4.30
CA LEU A 200 -41.46 -0.34 4.77
C LEU A 200 -41.43 -0.45 6.30
N SER A 201 -41.35 0.66 6.99
CA SER A 201 -41.45 0.80 8.45
C SER A 201 -42.85 1.30 8.86
#